data_5f77ed10728146c5d33c1a27c81cce01
#
_entry.id   5f77ed10728146c5d33c1a27c81cce01
#
_cell.length_a   1.000
_cell.length_b   1.000
_cell.length_c   1.000
_cell.angle_alpha   90.00
_cell.angle_beta   90.00
_cell.angle_gamma   90.00
#
_symmetry.space_group_name_H-M   'P 1'
#
loop_
_entity.id
_entity.type
_entity.pdbx_description
1 polymer ?
#
loop_
_entity_poly.entity_id
_entity_poly.type
_entity_poly.pdbx_seq_one_letter_code
_entity_poly.pdbx_strand_id
1 'polypeptide(L)'
;MKDLDGHPITLLGAGLTGSLLATLLARRGYTVDVYERQPDLRTHASQGGRSINLALAARGLRGLALADLTRAVEPLLTPMSGRMLHQQDGGLDFQPYGQHEGEENYSVSRADLNRVLLDAAESAGARLHFGEACAGIDLAARRITLRREDTGAERELTMAPLIAADGAGSVVRRELVTAGQVSASESLLAHGYKELTIPPADDGGFRLDPGALHIWPRGGFMLIALPNPDGDFTVTLFLANEGPDSFATLTDETAVRGFFERHFPDTLNLIPDLTEQFAANPVGILGTVRCEPWNLAGDVLLIGDAAHAIVPFHGQGMNAGFEDCAEFCRLLDEGLGDRERLFSAFSRLRRPDAEAIADMALENYVEMRDTVRDPRFHLKKALAFELERRCPGRFVPRYSMVMFHAEIPYAEALARGEVQARLLEELTADAGSLADVDLGLAERLVSERLAPLPYAPA
;
A
#
# COMPACT_ATOMS: atom_id res chain seq x y z
N MET A 1 30.19 10.29 10.29
CA MET A 1 28.74 10.11 10.30
C MET A 1 28.14 11.26 11.11
N LYS A 2 26.97 11.76 10.67
CA LYS A 2 26.24 12.81 11.38
C LYS A 2 25.31 12.15 12.39
N ASP A 3 25.14 12.78 13.53
CA ASP A 3 24.12 12.40 14.51
C ASP A 3 23.01 13.44 14.48
N LEU A 4 21.77 13.02 14.71
CA LEU A 4 20.64 13.94 14.81
C LEU A 4 20.67 14.55 16.20
N ASP A 5 21.07 15.85 16.29
CA ASP A 5 21.36 16.57 17.54
C ASP A 5 22.38 15.85 18.45
N GLY A 6 23.43 15.27 17.87
CA GLY A 6 24.48 14.58 18.61
C GLY A 6 24.15 13.17 19.07
N HIS A 7 23.07 12.58 18.54
CA HIS A 7 22.66 11.19 18.87
C HIS A 7 22.42 10.36 17.59
N PRO A 8 22.83 9.06 17.59
CA PRO A 8 22.45 8.15 16.52
C PRO A 8 20.92 8.00 16.47
N ILE A 9 20.38 7.74 15.28
CA ILE A 9 18.94 7.49 15.09
C ILE A 9 18.67 6.01 15.38
N THR A 10 17.76 5.74 16.31
CA THR A 10 17.22 4.41 16.53
C THR A 10 15.98 4.22 15.65
N LEU A 11 15.98 3.21 14.80
CA LEU A 11 14.85 2.85 13.95
C LEU A 11 14.33 1.47 14.32
N LEU A 12 13.05 1.35 14.63
CA LEU A 12 12.39 0.07 14.91
C LEU A 12 11.61 -0.41 13.69
N GLY A 13 11.93 -1.63 13.24
CA GLY A 13 11.36 -2.26 12.07
C GLY A 13 12.21 -2.08 10.81
N ALA A 14 12.64 -3.21 10.21
CA ALA A 14 13.33 -3.29 8.93
C ALA A 14 12.39 -3.80 7.81
N GLY A 15 11.09 -3.47 7.88
CA GLY A 15 10.17 -3.62 6.77
C GLY A 15 10.49 -2.62 5.65
N LEU A 16 9.65 -2.58 4.62
CA LEU A 16 9.89 -1.75 3.42
C LEU A 16 10.15 -0.28 3.76
N THR A 17 9.27 0.34 4.55
CA THR A 17 9.41 1.75 4.97
C THR A 17 10.67 1.98 5.81
N GLY A 18 10.91 1.12 6.81
CA GLY A 18 12.06 1.26 7.69
C GLY A 18 13.39 1.09 6.95
N SER A 19 13.49 0.10 6.07
CA SER A 19 14.72 -0.15 5.28
C SER A 19 14.99 0.97 4.27
N LEU A 20 13.95 1.51 3.61
CA LEU A 20 14.11 2.67 2.73
C LEU A 20 14.56 3.91 3.51
N LEU A 21 13.93 4.20 4.65
CA LEU A 21 14.31 5.34 5.48
C LEU A 21 15.74 5.20 6.00
N ALA A 22 16.13 4.00 6.46
CA ALA A 22 17.51 3.72 6.90
C ALA A 22 18.53 4.01 5.78
N THR A 23 18.22 3.56 4.55
CA THR A 23 19.06 3.84 3.37
C THR A 23 19.21 5.35 3.14
N LEU A 24 18.10 6.07 3.10
CA LEU A 24 18.06 7.50 2.82
C LEU A 24 18.79 8.33 3.89
N LEU A 25 18.66 7.95 5.17
CA LEU A 25 19.35 8.62 6.29
C LEU A 25 20.85 8.30 6.30
N ALA A 26 21.23 7.03 6.12
CA ALA A 26 22.63 6.62 6.07
C ALA A 26 23.38 7.29 4.91
N ARG A 27 22.77 7.39 3.73
CA ARG A 27 23.32 8.12 2.57
C ARG A 27 23.52 9.62 2.84
N ARG A 28 22.71 10.22 3.71
CA ARG A 28 22.89 11.59 4.19
C ARG A 28 23.97 11.71 5.27
N GLY A 29 24.58 10.59 5.64
CA GLY A 29 25.67 10.48 6.60
C GLY A 29 25.22 10.40 8.05
N TYR A 30 23.94 10.14 8.32
CA TYR A 30 23.46 9.88 9.68
C TYR A 30 23.86 8.49 10.16
N THR A 31 24.15 8.39 11.47
CA THR A 31 24.31 7.11 12.15
C THR A 31 22.95 6.51 12.42
N VAL A 32 22.66 5.34 11.88
CA VAL A 32 21.36 4.67 12.00
C VAL A 32 21.53 3.25 12.52
N ASP A 33 20.85 2.93 13.62
CA ASP A 33 20.72 1.59 14.17
C ASP A 33 19.28 1.11 13.93
N VAL A 34 19.11 0.00 13.21
CA VAL A 34 17.81 -0.57 12.88
C VAL A 34 17.63 -1.89 13.64
N TYR A 35 16.52 -2.02 14.38
CA TYR A 35 16.18 -3.24 15.13
C TYR A 35 14.95 -3.89 14.53
N GLU A 36 15.08 -5.17 14.15
CA GLU A 36 14.05 -5.97 13.49
C GLU A 36 13.81 -7.27 14.26
N ARG A 37 12.54 -7.56 14.55
CA ARG A 37 12.14 -8.78 15.28
C ARG A 37 12.34 -10.06 14.47
N GLN A 38 12.17 -9.98 13.16
CA GLN A 38 12.30 -11.13 12.27
C GLN A 38 13.79 -11.46 12.04
N PRO A 39 14.11 -12.72 11.71
CA PRO A 39 15.45 -13.07 11.24
C PRO A 39 15.72 -12.37 9.90
N ASP A 40 17.00 -12.27 9.53
CA ASP A 40 17.42 -11.70 8.26
C ASP A 40 16.85 -12.50 7.07
N LEU A 41 15.98 -11.86 6.30
CA LEU A 41 15.31 -12.44 5.13
C LEU A 41 16.30 -12.85 4.01
N ARG A 42 17.52 -12.34 4.04
CA ARG A 42 18.57 -12.65 3.05
C ARG A 42 19.25 -14.00 3.32
N THR A 43 19.28 -14.41 4.58
CA THR A 43 19.96 -15.64 5.04
C THR A 43 19.00 -16.77 5.40
N HIS A 44 17.75 -16.46 5.65
CA HIS A 44 16.72 -17.43 5.99
C HIS A 44 15.61 -17.37 4.95
N ALA A 45 15.33 -18.51 4.29
CA ALA A 45 14.11 -18.64 3.52
C ALA A 45 12.94 -18.35 4.48
N SER A 46 12.05 -17.43 4.12
CA SER A 46 10.93 -17.02 4.96
C SER A 46 10.13 -18.27 5.37
N GLN A 47 10.23 -18.66 6.64
CA GLN A 47 9.37 -19.70 7.19
C GLN A 47 7.98 -19.09 7.36
N GLY A 48 7.05 -19.42 6.46
CA GLY A 48 5.62 -19.28 6.69
C GLY A 48 4.97 -17.94 6.37
N GLY A 49 5.54 -17.11 5.51
CA GLY A 49 4.82 -15.98 4.91
C GLY A 49 5.07 -15.99 3.41
N ARG A 50 4.11 -16.45 2.60
CA ARG A 50 4.17 -16.20 1.17
C ARG A 50 4.18 -14.69 0.97
N SER A 51 4.99 -14.23 0.06
CA SER A 51 5.15 -12.82 -0.22
C SER A 51 3.86 -12.30 -0.85
N ILE A 52 3.12 -11.46 -0.12
CA ILE A 52 2.07 -10.65 -0.73
C ILE A 52 2.71 -9.80 -1.81
N ASN A 53 2.15 -9.82 -3.02
CA ASN A 53 2.54 -8.86 -4.03
C ASN A 53 1.96 -7.50 -3.72
N LEU A 54 2.74 -6.51 -4.03
CA LEU A 54 2.41 -5.11 -3.84
C LEU A 54 2.27 -4.44 -5.21
N ALA A 55 1.41 -3.45 -5.30
CA ALA A 55 1.33 -2.58 -6.45
C ALA A 55 2.24 -1.36 -6.21
N LEU A 56 3.36 -1.31 -6.92
CA LEU A 56 4.27 -0.16 -6.90
C LEU A 56 3.77 0.88 -7.91
N ALA A 57 3.59 2.11 -7.44
CA ALA A 57 3.07 3.24 -8.21
C ALA A 57 4.04 4.44 -8.16
N ALA A 58 3.68 5.54 -8.80
CA ALA A 58 4.56 6.71 -8.96
C ALA A 58 5.21 7.21 -7.65
N ARG A 59 4.45 7.25 -6.54
CA ARG A 59 5.00 7.66 -5.23
C ARG A 59 6.07 6.72 -4.71
N GLY A 60 5.83 5.43 -4.83
CA GLY A 60 6.80 4.43 -4.44
C GLY A 60 8.06 4.48 -5.30
N LEU A 61 7.90 4.61 -6.62
CA LEU A 61 9.01 4.80 -7.56
C LEU A 61 9.84 6.05 -7.24
N ARG A 62 9.17 7.17 -6.89
CA ARG A 62 9.85 8.40 -6.44
C ARG A 62 10.70 8.15 -5.18
N GLY A 63 10.17 7.42 -4.20
CA GLY A 63 10.91 7.05 -2.99
C GLY A 63 12.15 6.22 -3.29
N LEU A 64 12.02 5.22 -4.17
CA LEU A 64 13.15 4.39 -4.62
C LEU A 64 14.18 5.19 -5.43
N ALA A 65 13.73 6.09 -6.29
CA ALA A 65 14.63 6.96 -7.06
C ALA A 65 15.46 7.87 -6.17
N LEU A 66 14.90 8.43 -5.08
CA LEU A 66 15.65 9.21 -4.09
C LEU A 66 16.75 8.41 -3.38
N ALA A 67 16.58 7.10 -3.32
CA ALA A 67 17.59 6.18 -2.79
C ALA A 67 18.49 5.57 -3.89
N ASP A 68 18.45 6.04 -5.15
CA ASP A 68 19.14 5.49 -6.31
C ASP A 68 18.93 3.98 -6.50
N LEU A 69 17.73 3.48 -6.20
CA LEU A 69 17.40 2.05 -6.24
C LEU A 69 16.59 1.64 -7.46
N THR A 70 16.24 2.55 -8.36
CA THR A 70 15.42 2.27 -9.54
C THR A 70 15.96 1.09 -10.34
N ARG A 71 17.25 1.09 -10.67
CA ARG A 71 17.88 0.00 -11.46
C ARG A 71 17.96 -1.33 -10.71
N ALA A 72 18.09 -1.30 -9.39
CA ALA A 72 18.17 -2.51 -8.57
C ALA A 72 16.80 -3.19 -8.43
N VAL A 73 15.72 -2.40 -8.46
CA VAL A 73 14.35 -2.88 -8.32
C VAL A 73 13.72 -3.26 -9.67
N GLU A 74 14.13 -2.62 -10.77
CA GLU A 74 13.57 -2.84 -12.11
C GLU A 74 13.39 -4.33 -12.49
N PRO A 75 14.36 -5.25 -12.26
CA PRO A 75 14.21 -6.67 -12.59
C PRO A 75 13.11 -7.40 -11.78
N LEU A 76 12.64 -6.82 -10.68
CA LEU A 76 11.61 -7.37 -9.80
C LEU A 76 10.20 -6.96 -10.21
N LEU A 77 10.07 -6.04 -11.17
CA LEU A 77 8.82 -5.39 -11.52
C LEU A 77 8.15 -6.09 -12.69
N THR A 78 6.86 -6.40 -12.53
CA THR A 78 6.01 -6.82 -13.64
C THR A 78 5.00 -5.71 -13.93
N PRO A 79 5.05 -5.05 -15.12
CA PRO A 79 4.16 -3.96 -15.45
C PRO A 79 2.73 -4.47 -15.69
N MET A 80 1.75 -3.73 -15.19
CA MET A 80 0.33 -3.95 -15.40
C MET A 80 -0.30 -2.67 -15.93
N SER A 81 -0.87 -2.73 -17.13
CA SER A 81 -1.50 -1.58 -17.80
C SER A 81 -2.98 -1.41 -17.48
N GLY A 82 -3.59 -2.40 -16.81
CA GLY A 82 -5.01 -2.38 -16.47
C GLY A 82 -5.45 -3.50 -15.56
N ARG A 83 -6.77 -3.61 -15.42
CA ARG A 83 -7.47 -4.68 -14.72
C ARG A 83 -8.13 -5.60 -15.74
N MET A 84 -8.00 -6.92 -15.59
CA MET A 84 -8.76 -7.92 -16.33
C MET A 84 -9.87 -8.45 -15.42
N LEU A 85 -11.12 -8.10 -15.73
CA LEU A 85 -12.28 -8.58 -14.97
C LEU A 85 -12.73 -9.92 -15.51
N HIS A 86 -12.83 -10.92 -14.64
CA HIS A 86 -13.37 -12.24 -14.91
C HIS A 86 -14.83 -12.30 -14.46
N GLN A 87 -15.73 -12.17 -15.42
CA GLN A 87 -17.17 -12.21 -15.18
C GLN A 87 -17.62 -13.63 -14.78
N GLN A 88 -18.75 -13.72 -14.08
CA GLN A 88 -19.26 -15.00 -13.59
C GLN A 88 -19.73 -15.92 -14.72
N ASP A 89 -20.09 -15.37 -15.88
CA ASP A 89 -20.45 -16.10 -17.10
C ASP A 89 -19.25 -16.52 -17.96
N GLY A 90 -18.01 -16.23 -17.48
CA GLY A 90 -16.77 -16.53 -18.18
C GLY A 90 -16.29 -15.44 -19.13
N GLY A 91 -17.01 -14.32 -19.25
CA GLY A 91 -16.56 -13.16 -20.02
C GLY A 91 -15.35 -12.48 -19.42
N LEU A 92 -14.47 -11.93 -20.27
CA LEU A 92 -13.32 -11.13 -19.88
C LEU A 92 -13.52 -9.68 -20.31
N ASP A 93 -13.24 -8.73 -19.40
CA ASP A 93 -13.33 -7.30 -19.69
C ASP A 93 -12.03 -6.61 -19.21
N PHE A 94 -11.27 -6.10 -20.17
CA PHE A 94 -10.04 -5.38 -19.86
C PHE A 94 -10.32 -3.89 -19.65
N GLN A 95 -9.92 -3.39 -18.50
CA GLN A 95 -10.09 -2.00 -18.10
C GLN A 95 -8.74 -1.32 -17.91
N PRO A 96 -8.29 -0.46 -18.84
CA PRO A 96 -7.04 0.26 -18.70
C PRO A 96 -7.05 1.15 -17.45
N TYR A 97 -5.87 1.30 -16.83
CA TYR A 97 -5.70 2.17 -15.67
C TYR A 97 -5.76 3.64 -16.04
N GLY A 98 -5.13 4.01 -17.16
CA GLY A 98 -5.05 5.37 -17.64
C GLY A 98 -5.10 5.43 -19.17
N GLN A 99 -4.82 6.62 -19.76
CA GLN A 99 -4.89 6.88 -21.18
C GLN A 99 -3.54 7.25 -21.80
N HIS A 100 -2.54 7.51 -20.95
CA HIS A 100 -1.24 7.98 -21.40
C HIS A 100 -0.19 6.87 -21.30
N GLU A 101 0.81 6.97 -22.17
CA GLU A 101 1.96 6.06 -22.12
C GLU A 101 2.67 6.18 -20.77
N GLY A 102 2.98 5.04 -20.14
CA GLY A 102 3.62 5.00 -18.83
C GLY A 102 2.65 5.07 -17.63
N GLU A 103 1.34 5.15 -17.86
CA GLU A 103 0.34 5.02 -16.78
C GLU A 103 0.11 3.53 -16.41
N GLU A 104 1.13 2.95 -15.79
CA GLU A 104 1.19 1.56 -15.40
C GLU A 104 1.46 1.42 -13.89
N ASN A 105 0.96 0.35 -13.31
CA ASN A 105 1.34 -0.09 -11.98
C ASN A 105 2.25 -1.31 -12.11
N TYR A 106 3.13 -1.49 -11.15
CA TYR A 106 4.05 -2.62 -11.18
C TYR A 106 3.72 -3.58 -10.05
N SER A 107 3.49 -4.85 -10.39
CA SER A 107 3.50 -5.90 -9.38
C SER A 107 4.92 -6.16 -8.92
N VAL A 108 5.13 -6.29 -7.62
CA VAL A 108 6.43 -6.58 -7.02
C VAL A 108 6.29 -7.47 -5.79
N SER A 109 7.12 -8.48 -5.68
CA SER A 109 7.23 -9.31 -4.48
C SER A 109 7.71 -8.47 -3.29
N ARG A 110 6.93 -8.48 -2.20
CA ARG A 110 7.30 -7.77 -0.97
C ARG A 110 8.63 -8.24 -0.40
N ALA A 111 8.88 -9.55 -0.43
CA ALA A 111 10.10 -10.14 0.13
C ALA A 111 11.33 -9.73 -0.68
N ASP A 112 11.24 -9.79 -2.01
CA ASP A 112 12.38 -9.47 -2.88
C ASP A 112 12.70 -7.98 -2.85
N LEU A 113 11.66 -7.13 -2.87
CA LEU A 113 11.84 -5.69 -2.68
C LEU A 113 12.50 -5.39 -1.33
N ASN A 114 12.07 -6.07 -0.25
CA ASN A 114 12.66 -5.83 1.07
C ASN A 114 14.12 -6.30 1.15
N ARG A 115 14.50 -7.41 0.46
CA ARG A 115 15.92 -7.84 0.36
C ARG A 115 16.78 -6.76 -0.28
N VAL A 116 16.34 -6.19 -1.40
CA VAL A 116 17.06 -5.08 -2.06
C VAL A 116 17.21 -3.87 -1.14
N LEU A 117 16.15 -3.52 -0.39
CA LEU A 117 16.19 -2.40 0.54
C LEU A 117 17.10 -2.64 1.75
N LEU A 118 17.15 -3.87 2.28
CA LEU A 118 18.07 -4.25 3.37
C LEU A 118 19.54 -4.18 2.91
N ASP A 119 19.84 -4.71 1.72
CA ASP A 119 21.18 -4.63 1.13
C ASP A 119 21.61 -3.18 0.91
N ALA A 120 20.70 -2.34 0.45
CA ALA A 120 20.94 -0.92 0.24
C ALA A 120 21.19 -0.16 1.57
N ALA A 121 20.42 -0.47 2.62
CA ALA A 121 20.59 0.14 3.93
C ALA A 121 21.94 -0.20 4.54
N GLU A 122 22.34 -1.47 4.52
CA GLU A 122 23.62 -1.93 5.03
C GLU A 122 24.79 -1.37 4.20
N SER A 123 24.68 -1.37 2.87
CA SER A 123 25.68 -0.77 1.98
C SER A 123 25.83 0.74 2.17
N ALA A 124 24.77 1.42 2.55
CA ALA A 124 24.79 2.85 2.91
C ALA A 124 25.42 3.12 4.29
N GLY A 125 25.65 2.08 5.11
CA GLY A 125 26.26 2.17 6.42
C GLY A 125 25.29 2.14 7.61
N ALA A 126 24.01 1.80 7.40
CA ALA A 126 23.10 1.50 8.50
C ALA A 126 23.48 0.18 9.18
N ARG A 127 23.32 0.10 10.49
CA ARG A 127 23.58 -1.11 11.28
C ARG A 127 22.27 -1.84 11.51
N LEU A 128 22.15 -3.05 10.97
CA LEU A 128 20.96 -3.86 11.05
C LEU A 128 21.10 -4.93 12.15
N HIS A 129 20.14 -4.95 13.09
CA HIS A 129 20.10 -5.88 14.21
C HIS A 129 18.82 -6.73 14.08
N PHE A 130 18.97 -7.98 13.64
CA PHE A 130 17.87 -8.91 13.43
C PHE A 130 17.61 -9.79 14.65
N GLY A 131 16.37 -10.32 14.77
CA GLY A 131 15.93 -11.15 15.89
C GLY A 131 15.76 -10.36 17.19
N GLU A 132 15.65 -9.04 17.12
CA GLU A 132 15.49 -8.15 18.27
C GLU A 132 14.17 -7.35 18.19
N ALA A 133 13.16 -7.83 18.93
CA ALA A 133 11.87 -7.19 19.03
C ALA A 133 11.86 -6.06 20.06
N CYS A 134 11.22 -4.95 19.76
CA CYS A 134 10.84 -3.99 20.79
C CYS A 134 9.78 -4.62 21.69
N ALA A 135 10.11 -4.84 22.97
CA ALA A 135 9.20 -5.39 23.97
C ALA A 135 8.43 -4.29 24.72
N GLY A 136 8.98 -3.07 24.79
CA GLY A 136 8.35 -1.93 25.45
C GLY A 136 9.22 -0.69 25.45
N ILE A 137 8.63 0.44 25.86
CA ILE A 137 9.31 1.74 26.00
C ILE A 137 8.94 2.34 27.35
N ASP A 138 9.95 2.71 28.15
CA ASP A 138 9.79 3.56 29.32
C ASP A 138 10.09 5.01 28.94
N LEU A 139 9.04 5.79 28.75
CA LEU A 139 9.14 7.20 28.39
C LEU A 139 9.76 8.03 29.51
N ALA A 140 9.51 7.71 30.77
CA ALA A 140 10.01 8.44 31.93
C ALA A 140 11.50 8.16 32.16
N ALA A 141 11.91 6.89 32.07
CA ALA A 141 13.33 6.50 32.19
C ALA A 141 14.10 6.68 30.87
N ARG A 142 13.43 7.02 29.75
CA ARG A 142 13.99 7.14 28.40
C ARG A 142 14.73 5.88 27.98
N ARG A 143 14.05 4.73 28.04
CA ARG A 143 14.59 3.41 27.73
C ARG A 143 13.70 2.65 26.77
N ILE A 144 14.34 1.86 25.90
CA ILE A 144 13.70 0.87 25.01
C ILE A 144 14.13 -0.49 25.50
N THR A 145 13.17 -1.39 25.77
CA THR A 145 13.46 -2.79 26.07
C THR A 145 13.41 -3.58 24.76
N LEU A 146 14.52 -4.20 24.40
CA LEU A 146 14.65 -5.12 23.29
C LEU A 146 14.69 -6.55 23.83
N ARG A 147 13.92 -7.46 23.17
CA ARG A 147 13.92 -8.88 23.48
C ARG A 147 14.42 -9.67 22.27
N ARG A 148 15.37 -10.55 22.53
CA ARG A 148 15.82 -11.50 21.51
C ARG A 148 14.77 -12.60 21.31
N GLU A 149 14.37 -12.79 20.07
CA GLU A 149 13.30 -13.74 19.71
C GLU A 149 13.74 -15.21 19.86
N ASP A 150 15.04 -15.51 19.73
CA ASP A 150 15.59 -16.87 19.84
C ASP A 150 15.78 -17.35 21.30
N THR A 151 16.11 -16.43 22.21
CA THR A 151 16.46 -16.74 23.60
C THR A 151 15.48 -16.20 24.62
N GLY A 152 14.64 -15.22 24.24
CA GLY A 152 13.82 -14.44 25.15
C GLY A 152 14.62 -13.48 26.04
N ALA A 153 15.94 -13.37 25.86
CA ALA A 153 16.77 -12.48 26.67
C ALA A 153 16.44 -11.00 26.36
N GLU A 154 16.30 -10.22 27.43
CA GLU A 154 16.01 -8.80 27.30
C GLU A 154 17.26 -7.95 27.59
N ARG A 155 17.35 -6.81 26.90
CA ARG A 155 18.32 -5.75 27.16
C ARG A 155 17.70 -4.40 26.99
N GLU A 156 18.23 -3.43 27.70
CA GLU A 156 17.79 -2.04 27.59
C GLU A 156 18.72 -1.21 26.71
N LEU A 157 18.12 -0.33 25.91
CA LEU A 157 18.81 0.76 25.22
C LEU A 157 18.37 2.09 25.80
N THR A 158 19.32 3.04 25.91
CA THR A 158 18.94 4.43 26.12
C THR A 158 18.21 4.96 24.90
N MET A 159 17.04 5.54 25.08
CA MET A 159 16.25 6.10 24.01
C MET A 159 16.98 7.31 23.42
N ALA A 160 17.52 7.13 22.23
CA ALA A 160 17.96 8.17 21.31
C ALA A 160 16.77 8.68 20.49
N PRO A 161 16.92 9.58 19.51
CA PRO A 161 15.84 9.85 18.56
C PRO A 161 15.30 8.56 17.98
N LEU A 162 14.03 8.25 18.29
CA LEU A 162 13.38 6.99 17.92
C LEU A 162 12.43 7.23 16.78
N ILE A 163 12.62 6.51 15.68
CA ILE A 163 11.66 6.44 14.58
C ILE A 163 11.08 5.03 14.53
N ALA A 164 9.77 4.92 14.73
CA ALA A 164 9.07 3.62 14.74
C ALA A 164 8.42 3.38 13.37
N ALA A 165 8.95 2.40 12.65
CA ALA A 165 8.42 1.82 11.42
C ALA A 165 8.04 0.33 11.64
N ASP A 166 7.58 -0.01 12.87
CA ASP A 166 7.33 -1.35 13.38
C ASP A 166 5.96 -1.92 12.95
N GLY A 167 5.32 -1.29 11.94
CA GLY A 167 4.17 -1.81 11.23
C GLY A 167 2.84 -1.60 11.93
N ALA A 168 1.77 -2.16 11.36
CA ALA A 168 0.38 -1.98 11.82
C ALA A 168 0.18 -2.37 13.29
N GLY A 169 0.91 -3.39 13.77
CA GLY A 169 0.91 -3.82 15.17
C GLY A 169 1.89 -3.08 16.09
N SER A 170 2.24 -1.84 15.79
CA SER A 170 3.27 -1.06 16.49
C SER A 170 3.19 -1.12 18.00
N VAL A 171 4.28 -1.59 18.62
CA VAL A 171 4.46 -1.56 20.07
C VAL A 171 4.60 -0.12 20.54
N VAL A 172 5.37 0.67 19.81
CA VAL A 172 5.62 2.09 20.12
C VAL A 172 4.31 2.88 20.18
N ARG A 173 3.45 2.72 19.16
CA ARG A 173 2.12 3.37 19.15
C ARG A 173 1.30 2.99 20.37
N ARG A 174 1.23 1.70 20.73
CA ARG A 174 0.48 1.23 21.92
C ARG A 174 1.00 1.83 23.22
N GLU A 175 2.32 1.93 23.40
CA GLU A 175 2.91 2.55 24.58
C GLU A 175 2.60 4.05 24.65
N LEU A 176 2.68 4.76 23.53
CA LEU A 176 2.31 6.19 23.46
C LEU A 176 0.81 6.41 23.76
N VAL A 177 -0.07 5.53 23.28
CA VAL A 177 -1.52 5.58 23.60
C VAL A 177 -1.75 5.31 25.08
N THR A 178 -1.10 4.28 25.65
CA THR A 178 -1.21 3.94 27.07
C THR A 178 -0.74 5.09 27.96
N ALA A 179 0.29 5.80 27.55
CA ALA A 179 0.81 6.98 28.25
C ALA A 179 -0.02 8.25 28.00
N GLY A 180 -1.09 8.19 27.22
CA GLY A 180 -1.95 9.34 26.88
C GLY A 180 -1.29 10.40 26.02
N GLN A 181 -0.21 10.06 25.31
CA GLN A 181 0.57 10.98 24.46
C GLN A 181 0.04 11.02 23.03
N VAL A 182 -0.59 9.95 22.57
CA VAL A 182 -1.16 9.79 21.23
C VAL A 182 -2.58 9.24 21.35
N SER A 183 -3.49 9.72 20.54
CA SER A 183 -4.79 9.11 20.32
C SER A 183 -4.72 8.19 19.10
N ALA A 184 -5.20 6.97 19.19
CA ALA A 184 -5.24 6.06 18.05
C ALA A 184 -6.57 5.29 18.01
N SER A 185 -6.98 4.94 16.77
CA SER A 185 -8.11 4.05 16.51
C SER A 185 -7.67 2.96 15.53
N GLU A 186 -8.17 1.75 15.76
CA GLU A 186 -8.01 0.62 14.86
C GLU A 186 -9.40 0.13 14.44
N SER A 187 -9.67 0.16 13.13
CA SER A 187 -10.95 -0.26 12.56
C SER A 187 -10.73 -1.51 11.73
N LEU A 188 -11.18 -2.66 12.24
CA LEU A 188 -11.09 -3.93 11.53
C LEU A 188 -12.30 -4.09 10.60
N LEU A 189 -12.05 -4.67 9.41
CA LEU A 189 -13.13 -5.06 8.51
C LEU A 189 -13.74 -6.40 8.96
N ALA A 190 -15.02 -6.59 8.65
CA ALA A 190 -15.69 -7.89 8.77
C ALA A 190 -15.19 -8.93 7.75
N HIS A 191 -14.22 -8.56 6.93
CA HIS A 191 -13.57 -9.39 5.91
C HIS A 191 -12.12 -9.66 6.30
N GLY A 192 -11.64 -10.84 5.90
CA GLY A 192 -10.24 -11.22 5.93
C GLY A 192 -9.70 -11.44 4.52
N TYR A 193 -8.48 -11.93 4.43
CA TYR A 193 -7.89 -12.35 3.18
C TYR A 193 -7.15 -13.68 3.30
N LYS A 194 -7.09 -14.44 2.21
CA LYS A 194 -6.36 -15.70 2.10
C LYS A 194 -5.47 -15.65 0.87
N GLU A 195 -4.20 -15.96 1.05
CA GLU A 195 -3.23 -16.02 -0.04
C GLU A 195 -3.20 -17.40 -0.66
N LEU A 196 -3.14 -17.43 -1.99
CA LEU A 196 -2.99 -18.62 -2.83
C LEU A 196 -1.99 -18.29 -3.95
N THR A 197 -1.62 -19.29 -4.75
CA THR A 197 -0.68 -19.12 -5.86
C THR A 197 -1.19 -19.86 -7.09
N ILE A 198 -1.16 -19.21 -8.24
CA ILE A 198 -1.25 -19.87 -9.54
C ILE A 198 0.20 -20.15 -9.98
N PRO A 199 0.61 -21.43 -10.10
CA PRO A 199 1.97 -21.77 -10.54
C PRO A 199 2.18 -21.40 -12.02
N PRO A 200 3.45 -21.29 -12.48
CA PRO A 200 3.76 -21.15 -13.89
C PRO A 200 3.14 -22.26 -14.75
N ALA A 201 3.00 -22.02 -16.04
CA ALA A 201 2.65 -23.06 -16.99
C ALA A 201 3.81 -24.08 -17.13
N ASP A 202 3.56 -25.24 -17.74
CA ASP A 202 4.53 -26.34 -17.86
C ASP A 202 5.79 -25.92 -18.67
N ASP A 203 5.66 -24.92 -19.53
CA ASP A 203 6.76 -24.30 -20.28
C ASP A 203 7.46 -23.15 -19.53
N GLY A 204 7.06 -22.89 -18.29
CA GLY A 204 7.57 -21.78 -17.46
C GLY A 204 6.92 -20.42 -17.75
N GLY A 205 5.96 -20.37 -18.68
CA GLY A 205 5.23 -19.15 -19.02
C GLY A 205 4.07 -18.84 -18.06
N PHE A 206 3.38 -17.73 -18.33
CA PHE A 206 2.22 -17.29 -17.56
C PHE A 206 0.94 -18.05 -17.95
N ARG A 207 0.12 -18.41 -16.97
CA ARG A 207 -1.21 -19.01 -17.18
C ARG A 207 -2.32 -18.00 -17.44
N LEU A 208 -2.08 -16.73 -17.11
CA LEU A 208 -2.95 -15.58 -17.34
C LEU A 208 -2.13 -14.47 -18.01
N ASP A 209 -2.78 -13.40 -18.45
CA ASP A 209 -2.09 -12.23 -19.02
C ASP A 209 -1.25 -11.51 -17.94
N PRO A 210 0.08 -11.46 -18.04
CA PRO A 210 0.91 -10.77 -17.05
C PRO A 210 0.79 -9.23 -17.10
N GLY A 211 0.22 -8.68 -18.18
CA GLY A 211 0.03 -7.24 -18.35
C GLY A 211 -1.16 -6.67 -17.56
N ALA A 212 -1.81 -7.47 -16.71
CA ALA A 212 -3.02 -7.05 -16.00
C ALA A 212 -3.07 -7.53 -14.53
N LEU A 213 -3.71 -6.74 -13.69
CA LEU A 213 -4.27 -7.22 -12.43
C LEU A 213 -5.56 -7.98 -12.73
N HIS A 214 -5.61 -9.28 -12.46
CA HIS A 214 -6.81 -10.08 -12.62
C HIS A 214 -7.74 -9.92 -11.43
N ILE A 215 -9.02 -9.72 -11.66
CA ILE A 215 -10.05 -9.55 -10.63
C ILE A 215 -11.27 -10.41 -10.98
N TRP A 216 -11.75 -11.20 -10.02
CA TRP A 216 -13.01 -11.92 -10.05
C TRP A 216 -14.00 -11.27 -9.07
N PRO A 217 -14.76 -10.24 -9.47
CA PRO A 217 -15.75 -9.60 -8.60
C PRO A 217 -16.98 -10.50 -8.45
N ARG A 218 -17.45 -10.70 -7.19
CA ARG A 218 -18.58 -11.62 -6.91
C ARG A 218 -19.69 -11.01 -6.05
N GLY A 219 -19.71 -9.69 -5.92
CA GLY A 219 -20.69 -8.98 -5.10
C GLY A 219 -20.54 -9.32 -3.61
N GLY A 220 -19.87 -8.47 -2.87
CA GLY A 220 -19.56 -8.69 -1.46
C GLY A 220 -18.20 -9.33 -1.18
N PHE A 221 -17.59 -10.03 -2.13
CA PHE A 221 -16.24 -10.59 -2.04
C PHE A 221 -15.57 -10.65 -3.41
N MET A 222 -14.26 -10.91 -3.45
CA MET A 222 -13.51 -10.98 -4.69
C MET A 222 -12.26 -11.84 -4.55
N LEU A 223 -11.79 -12.36 -5.69
CA LEU A 223 -10.45 -12.92 -5.87
C LEU A 223 -9.64 -11.96 -6.73
N ILE A 224 -8.37 -11.78 -6.44
CA ILE A 224 -7.43 -11.05 -7.31
C ILE A 224 -6.18 -11.89 -7.56
N ALA A 225 -5.49 -11.64 -8.68
CA ALA A 225 -4.19 -12.24 -8.97
C ALA A 225 -3.25 -11.22 -9.58
N LEU A 226 -2.05 -11.13 -9.01
CA LEU A 226 -0.96 -10.26 -9.45
C LEU A 226 0.19 -11.11 -10.01
N PRO A 227 0.74 -10.76 -11.17
CA PRO A 227 1.85 -11.50 -11.79
C PRO A 227 3.17 -11.32 -11.04
N ASN A 228 4.01 -12.35 -11.10
CA ASN A 228 5.41 -12.32 -10.65
C ASN A 228 6.36 -12.53 -11.84
N PRO A 229 7.61 -12.06 -11.78
CA PRO A 229 8.58 -12.24 -12.87
C PRO A 229 8.82 -13.71 -13.26
N ASP A 230 8.64 -14.65 -12.32
CA ASP A 230 8.90 -16.08 -12.50
C ASP A 230 7.75 -16.85 -13.17
N GLY A 231 6.72 -16.14 -13.69
CA GLY A 231 5.62 -16.74 -14.43
C GLY A 231 4.44 -17.21 -13.57
N ASP A 232 4.53 -17.12 -12.27
CA ASP A 232 3.45 -17.41 -11.34
C ASP A 232 2.62 -16.16 -11.04
N PHE A 233 1.48 -16.35 -10.32
CA PHE A 233 0.66 -15.25 -9.80
C PHE A 233 0.43 -15.43 -8.30
N THR A 234 0.60 -14.36 -7.56
CA THR A 234 0.10 -14.27 -6.20
C THR A 234 -1.39 -13.96 -6.22
N VAL A 235 -2.18 -14.86 -5.64
CA VAL A 235 -3.65 -14.79 -5.61
C VAL A 235 -4.11 -14.43 -4.21
N THR A 236 -5.08 -13.53 -4.11
CA THR A 236 -5.67 -13.15 -2.81
C THR A 236 -7.20 -13.23 -2.87
N LEU A 237 -7.77 -14.09 -2.02
CA LEU A 237 -9.21 -14.14 -1.79
C LEU A 237 -9.57 -13.19 -0.64
N PHE A 238 -10.39 -12.19 -0.91
CA PHE A 238 -11.01 -11.33 0.09
C PHE A 238 -12.43 -11.80 0.34
N LEU A 239 -12.72 -12.23 1.58
CA LEU A 239 -13.97 -12.87 1.93
C LEU A 239 -14.42 -12.47 3.33
N ALA A 240 -15.72 -12.47 3.59
CA ALA A 240 -16.27 -12.25 4.93
C ALA A 240 -15.71 -13.28 5.94
N ASN A 241 -15.49 -12.85 7.18
CA ASN A 241 -15.06 -13.77 8.24
C ASN A 241 -16.20 -14.68 8.70
N GLU A 242 -17.44 -14.17 8.68
CA GLU A 242 -18.65 -14.86 9.14
C GLU A 242 -19.77 -14.71 8.10
N GLY A 243 -20.75 -15.62 8.12
CA GLY A 243 -21.89 -15.63 7.22
C GLY A 243 -21.93 -16.86 6.30
N PRO A 244 -22.87 -16.92 5.32
CA PRO A 244 -23.05 -18.10 4.46
C PRO A 244 -21.85 -18.41 3.57
N ASP A 245 -21.31 -17.40 2.88
CA ASP A 245 -20.08 -17.48 2.11
C ASP A 245 -18.99 -16.73 2.88
N SER A 246 -18.25 -17.48 3.74
CA SER A 246 -17.29 -16.89 4.67
C SER A 246 -16.17 -17.85 5.01
N PHE A 247 -15.07 -17.34 5.56
CA PHE A 247 -13.98 -18.17 6.07
C PHE A 247 -14.46 -19.15 7.17
N ALA A 248 -15.47 -18.78 7.97
CA ALA A 248 -16.04 -19.67 8.99
C ALA A 248 -16.72 -20.90 8.41
N THR A 249 -17.14 -20.88 7.17
CA THR A 249 -17.80 -22.02 6.49
C THR A 249 -16.84 -22.86 5.63
N LEU A 250 -15.62 -22.37 5.37
CA LEU A 250 -14.62 -23.04 4.54
C LEU A 250 -13.64 -23.85 5.42
N THR A 251 -14.18 -24.86 6.13
CA THR A 251 -13.46 -25.57 7.19
C THR A 251 -12.75 -26.85 6.72
N ASP A 252 -13.11 -27.38 5.56
CA ASP A 252 -12.52 -28.59 4.99
C ASP A 252 -12.40 -28.52 3.46
N GLU A 253 -11.70 -29.48 2.87
CA GLU A 253 -11.41 -29.53 1.42
C GLU A 253 -12.70 -29.52 0.56
N THR A 254 -13.77 -30.22 1.00
CA THR A 254 -15.04 -30.30 0.26
C THR A 254 -15.72 -28.93 0.25
N ALA A 255 -15.75 -28.23 1.37
CA ALA A 255 -16.32 -26.90 1.48
C ALA A 255 -15.55 -25.88 0.62
N VAL A 256 -14.20 -25.91 0.68
CA VAL A 256 -13.32 -25.03 -0.12
C VAL A 256 -13.54 -25.30 -1.61
N ARG A 257 -13.43 -26.55 -2.06
CA ARG A 257 -13.63 -26.90 -3.48
C ARG A 257 -15.01 -26.50 -3.97
N GLY A 258 -16.07 -26.82 -3.21
CA GLY A 258 -17.44 -26.47 -3.57
C GLY A 258 -17.69 -24.96 -3.62
N PHE A 259 -17.00 -24.17 -2.79
CA PHE A 259 -17.05 -22.71 -2.87
C PHE A 259 -16.38 -22.20 -4.18
N PHE A 260 -15.20 -22.70 -4.53
CA PHE A 260 -14.52 -22.30 -5.76
C PHE A 260 -15.27 -22.79 -7.02
N GLU A 261 -15.86 -23.99 -7.01
CA GLU A 261 -16.72 -24.49 -8.11
C GLU A 261 -17.92 -23.57 -8.38
N ARG A 262 -18.52 -23.00 -7.34
CA ARG A 262 -19.67 -22.09 -7.49
C ARG A 262 -19.26 -20.69 -7.93
N HIS A 263 -18.15 -20.16 -7.40
CA HIS A 263 -17.83 -18.75 -7.52
C HIS A 263 -16.65 -18.46 -8.46
N PHE A 264 -15.70 -19.38 -8.59
CA PHE A 264 -14.46 -19.21 -9.34
C PHE A 264 -14.10 -20.46 -10.17
N PRO A 265 -15.05 -21.02 -10.97
CA PRO A 265 -14.83 -22.31 -11.62
C PRO A 265 -13.62 -22.31 -12.58
N ASP A 266 -13.32 -21.19 -13.20
CA ASP A 266 -12.19 -21.00 -14.10
C ASP A 266 -10.82 -21.06 -13.37
N THR A 267 -10.79 -20.83 -12.06
CA THR A 267 -9.54 -20.87 -11.29
C THR A 267 -9.13 -22.27 -10.82
N LEU A 268 -10.01 -23.25 -10.84
CA LEU A 268 -9.72 -24.61 -10.36
C LEU A 268 -8.60 -25.30 -11.15
N ASN A 269 -8.52 -25.04 -12.45
CA ASN A 269 -7.42 -25.55 -13.28
C ASN A 269 -6.15 -24.70 -13.17
N LEU A 270 -6.26 -23.48 -12.65
CA LEU A 270 -5.14 -22.56 -12.44
C LEU A 270 -4.42 -22.84 -11.12
N ILE A 271 -5.16 -23.33 -10.10
CA ILE A 271 -4.62 -23.61 -8.74
C ILE A 271 -4.79 -25.12 -8.45
N PRO A 272 -3.92 -25.98 -8.95
CA PRO A 272 -4.09 -27.43 -8.84
C PRO A 272 -4.07 -27.96 -7.41
N ASP A 273 -3.33 -27.32 -6.52
CA ASP A 273 -3.18 -27.62 -5.09
C ASP A 273 -3.99 -26.67 -4.19
N LEU A 274 -5.17 -26.24 -4.66
CA LEU A 274 -6.01 -25.25 -3.99
C LEU A 274 -6.29 -25.57 -2.52
N THR A 275 -6.70 -26.80 -2.22
CA THR A 275 -7.13 -27.21 -0.87
C THR A 275 -5.96 -27.28 0.09
N GLU A 276 -4.81 -27.76 -0.36
CA GLU A 276 -3.56 -27.81 0.39
C GLU A 276 -3.07 -26.38 0.74
N GLN A 277 -3.06 -25.50 -0.25
CA GLN A 277 -2.69 -24.10 -0.05
C GLN A 277 -3.66 -23.40 0.91
N PHE A 278 -4.97 -23.65 0.74
CA PHE A 278 -6.00 -23.04 1.58
C PHE A 278 -5.86 -23.48 3.05
N ALA A 279 -5.55 -24.74 3.29
CA ALA A 279 -5.32 -25.26 4.63
C ALA A 279 -4.01 -24.74 5.26
N ALA A 280 -2.94 -24.62 4.47
CA ALA A 280 -1.63 -24.21 4.96
C ALA A 280 -1.51 -22.72 5.27
N ASN A 281 -2.22 -21.87 4.54
CA ASN A 281 -2.10 -20.42 4.70
C ASN A 281 -3.11 -19.89 5.73
N PRO A 282 -2.72 -18.98 6.65
CA PRO A 282 -3.64 -18.39 7.62
C PRO A 282 -4.61 -17.41 6.93
N VAL A 283 -5.72 -17.10 7.60
CA VAL A 283 -6.56 -15.95 7.25
C VAL A 283 -5.93 -14.70 7.82
N GLY A 284 -5.64 -13.73 6.95
CA GLY A 284 -5.11 -12.44 7.33
C GLY A 284 -6.21 -11.45 7.72
N ILE A 285 -5.86 -10.52 8.58
CA ILE A 285 -6.75 -9.47 9.10
C ILE A 285 -6.63 -8.23 8.23
N LEU A 286 -7.76 -7.59 7.96
CA LEU A 286 -7.84 -6.31 7.26
C LEU A 286 -8.26 -5.22 8.24
N GLY A 287 -7.52 -4.13 8.29
CA GLY A 287 -7.82 -3.03 9.18
C GLY A 287 -7.15 -1.72 8.76
N THR A 288 -7.67 -0.64 9.33
CA THR A 288 -7.14 0.71 9.17
C THR A 288 -6.73 1.24 10.53
N VAL A 289 -5.53 1.80 10.59
CA VAL A 289 -4.99 2.49 11.77
C VAL A 289 -4.99 3.99 11.51
N ARG A 290 -5.49 4.76 12.47
CA ARG A 290 -5.38 6.22 12.48
C ARG A 290 -4.84 6.65 13.82
N CYS A 291 -3.87 7.54 13.86
CA CYS A 291 -3.37 8.09 15.12
C CYS A 291 -3.00 9.57 15.00
N GLU A 292 -3.01 10.25 16.16
CA GLU A 292 -2.74 11.69 16.27
C GLU A 292 -2.23 12.04 17.68
N PRO A 293 -1.13 12.83 17.78
CA PRO A 293 -0.13 13.13 16.76
C PRO A 293 0.72 11.88 16.42
N TRP A 294 1.58 11.96 15.40
CA TRP A 294 2.52 10.88 15.08
C TRP A 294 3.85 10.99 15.83
N ASN A 295 4.00 11.99 16.68
CA ASN A 295 5.25 12.21 17.40
C ASN A 295 5.03 12.56 18.87
N LEU A 296 6.03 12.23 19.69
CA LEU A 296 6.19 12.73 21.04
C LEU A 296 7.38 13.70 21.07
N ALA A 297 7.09 15.00 21.02
CA ALA A 297 8.09 16.05 20.88
C ALA A 297 9.17 15.70 19.82
N GLY A 298 10.43 15.77 20.15
CA GLY A 298 11.55 15.32 19.31
C GLY A 298 12.12 13.94 19.69
N ASP A 299 11.45 13.19 20.54
CA ASP A 299 11.96 11.92 21.06
C ASP A 299 11.49 10.71 20.28
N VAL A 300 10.21 10.70 19.85
CA VAL A 300 9.59 9.58 19.12
C VAL A 300 8.85 10.11 17.91
N LEU A 301 8.98 9.39 16.79
CA LEU A 301 8.19 9.57 15.58
C LEU A 301 7.63 8.22 15.10
N LEU A 302 6.36 8.16 14.78
CA LEU A 302 5.72 7.05 14.06
C LEU A 302 5.73 7.33 12.57
N ILE A 303 6.02 6.31 11.72
CA ILE A 303 6.07 6.44 10.27
C ILE A 303 5.52 5.19 9.58
N GLY A 304 4.94 5.35 8.39
CA GLY A 304 4.34 4.25 7.63
C GLY A 304 3.22 3.56 8.39
N ASP A 305 3.10 2.24 8.28
CA ASP A 305 2.02 1.46 8.89
C ASP A 305 1.96 1.60 10.42
N ALA A 306 3.06 1.99 11.10
CA ALA A 306 3.04 2.28 12.53
C ALA A 306 2.14 3.49 12.86
N ALA A 307 2.05 4.45 11.93
CA ALA A 307 1.24 5.65 12.06
C ALA A 307 -0.14 5.50 11.38
N HIS A 308 -0.20 4.86 10.19
CA HIS A 308 -1.36 4.93 9.30
C HIS A 308 -1.54 3.68 8.42
N ALA A 309 -1.53 2.49 9.00
CA ALA A 309 -1.82 1.28 8.24
C ALA A 309 -3.20 1.37 7.56
N ILE A 310 -3.28 0.96 6.30
CA ILE A 310 -4.50 0.99 5.49
C ILE A 310 -4.82 -0.37 4.89
N VAL A 311 -6.09 -0.58 4.52
CA VAL A 311 -6.50 -1.77 3.77
C VAL A 311 -5.89 -1.79 2.36
N PRO A 312 -5.61 -2.97 1.77
CA PRO A 312 -4.76 -3.07 0.58
C PRO A 312 -5.45 -2.72 -0.75
N PHE A 313 -6.73 -2.40 -0.76
CA PHE A 313 -7.56 -2.34 -1.98
C PHE A 313 -7.16 -1.26 -2.98
N HIS A 314 -6.50 -0.21 -2.56
CA HIS A 314 -5.92 0.80 -3.46
C HIS A 314 -4.44 0.54 -3.78
N GLY A 315 -3.82 -0.46 -3.15
CA GLY A 315 -2.40 -0.77 -3.32
C GLY A 315 -1.45 0.32 -2.81
N GLN A 316 -1.89 1.20 -1.90
CA GLN A 316 -1.13 2.42 -1.56
C GLN A 316 -0.39 2.37 -0.22
N GLY A 317 -0.50 1.32 0.60
CA GLY A 317 0.18 1.27 1.90
C GLY A 317 1.70 1.45 1.80
N MET A 318 2.37 0.67 0.94
CA MET A 318 3.80 0.80 0.68
C MET A 318 4.14 2.16 0.04
N ASN A 319 3.37 2.58 -0.98
CA ASN A 319 3.61 3.84 -1.69
C ASN A 319 3.52 5.05 -0.75
N ALA A 320 2.54 5.07 0.16
CA ALA A 320 2.40 6.10 1.19
C ALA A 320 3.57 6.08 2.18
N GLY A 321 4.02 4.90 2.62
CA GLY A 321 5.19 4.75 3.47
C GLY A 321 6.50 5.20 2.80
N PHE A 322 6.64 4.98 1.49
CA PHE A 322 7.79 5.46 0.73
C PHE A 322 7.74 6.97 0.51
N GLU A 323 6.54 7.52 0.30
CA GLU A 323 6.33 8.96 0.27
C GLU A 323 6.63 9.61 1.64
N ASP A 324 6.29 8.94 2.75
CA ASP A 324 6.69 9.39 4.09
C ASP A 324 8.22 9.52 4.20
N CYS A 325 8.96 8.51 3.70
CA CYS A 325 10.43 8.56 3.71
C CYS A 325 10.96 9.74 2.90
N ALA A 326 10.37 10.00 1.72
CA ALA A 326 10.75 11.10 0.85
C ALA A 326 10.48 12.46 1.51
N GLU A 327 9.29 12.66 2.07
CA GLU A 327 8.91 13.91 2.72
C GLU A 327 9.64 14.16 4.04
N PHE A 328 9.92 13.11 4.82
CA PHE A 328 10.77 13.23 5.99
C PHE A 328 12.17 13.72 5.62
N CYS A 329 12.76 13.12 4.59
CA CYS A 329 14.09 13.53 4.12
C CYS A 329 14.09 14.95 3.53
N ARG A 330 13.04 15.36 2.82
CA ARG A 330 12.90 16.74 2.32
C ARG A 330 12.87 17.74 3.48
N LEU A 331 12.05 17.51 4.49
CA LEU A 331 12.00 18.37 5.70
C LEU A 331 13.33 18.40 6.46
N LEU A 332 14.01 17.26 6.52
CA LEU A 332 15.34 17.16 7.13
C LEU A 332 16.38 18.00 6.37
N ASP A 333 16.35 17.96 5.04
CA ASP A 333 17.26 18.70 4.17
C ASP A 333 16.97 20.22 4.18
N GLU A 334 15.74 20.64 4.45
CA GLU A 334 15.35 22.05 4.65
C GLU A 334 15.89 22.66 5.95
N GLY A 335 16.39 21.82 6.86
CA GLY A 335 17.05 22.28 8.08
C GLY A 335 16.11 22.99 9.06
N LEU A 336 15.00 22.36 9.43
CA LEU A 336 13.98 22.93 10.32
C LEU A 336 14.44 23.24 11.76
N GLY A 337 15.74 23.17 12.04
CA GLY A 337 16.37 23.54 13.30
C GLY A 337 16.57 22.37 14.23
N ASP A 338 15.54 21.97 14.98
CA ASP A 338 15.64 20.89 15.97
C ASP A 338 14.69 19.71 15.63
N ARG A 339 14.87 18.58 16.31
CA ARG A 339 14.09 17.36 16.14
C ARG A 339 12.60 17.54 16.39
N GLU A 340 12.25 18.32 17.39
CA GLU A 340 10.84 18.53 17.75
C GLU A 340 10.09 19.24 16.62
N ARG A 341 10.71 20.26 16.03
CA ARG A 341 10.15 20.94 14.87
C ARG A 341 10.06 20.04 13.66
N LEU A 342 11.09 19.22 13.39
CA LEU A 342 11.11 18.27 12.30
C LEU A 342 9.97 17.25 12.43
N PHE A 343 9.88 16.57 13.59
CA PHE A 343 8.88 15.52 13.82
C PHE A 343 7.46 16.10 13.82
N SER A 344 7.27 17.26 14.42
CA SER A 344 5.97 17.94 14.44
C SER A 344 5.56 18.45 13.05
N ALA A 345 6.49 18.94 12.25
CA ALA A 345 6.22 19.38 10.88
C ALA A 345 5.84 18.18 10.00
N PHE A 346 6.58 17.06 10.11
CA PHE A 346 6.28 15.84 9.41
C PHE A 346 4.87 15.29 9.75
N SER A 347 4.56 15.17 11.04
CA SER A 347 3.25 14.70 11.51
C SER A 347 2.10 15.55 10.95
N ARG A 348 2.24 16.88 10.99
CA ARG A 348 1.21 17.79 10.44
C ARG A 348 1.10 17.73 8.91
N LEU A 349 2.21 17.55 8.21
CA LEU A 349 2.24 17.48 6.75
C LEU A 349 1.59 16.22 6.22
N ARG A 350 1.97 15.05 6.79
CA ARG A 350 1.60 13.75 6.21
C ARG A 350 0.25 13.22 6.65
N ARG A 351 -0.25 13.64 7.83
CA ARG A 351 -1.50 13.11 8.37
C ARG A 351 -2.72 13.32 7.43
N PRO A 352 -2.97 14.51 6.86
CA PRO A 352 -4.11 14.69 5.95
C PRO A 352 -4.08 13.76 4.74
N ASP A 353 -2.90 13.49 4.18
CA ASP A 353 -2.72 12.58 3.07
C ASP A 353 -2.97 11.11 3.47
N ALA A 354 -2.46 10.70 4.63
CA ALA A 354 -2.70 9.37 5.17
C ALA A 354 -4.17 9.10 5.48
N GLU A 355 -4.89 10.08 6.02
CA GLU A 355 -6.33 10.01 6.24
C GLU A 355 -7.10 9.88 4.92
N ALA A 356 -6.74 10.70 3.91
CA ALA A 356 -7.37 10.68 2.61
C ALA A 356 -7.17 9.35 1.87
N ILE A 357 -5.94 8.80 1.86
CA ILE A 357 -5.71 7.51 1.19
C ILE A 357 -6.36 6.34 1.93
N ALA A 358 -6.50 6.42 3.25
CA ALA A 358 -7.23 5.42 4.02
C ALA A 358 -8.72 5.39 3.64
N ASP A 359 -9.35 6.57 3.48
CA ASP A 359 -10.74 6.67 3.03
C ASP A 359 -10.90 6.16 1.59
N MET A 360 -10.03 6.61 0.66
CA MET A 360 -10.06 6.14 -0.73
C MET A 360 -9.82 4.63 -0.85
N ALA A 361 -9.02 4.02 0.02
CA ALA A 361 -8.81 2.58 0.01
C ALA A 361 -10.06 1.80 0.42
N LEU A 362 -10.84 2.30 1.38
CA LEU A 362 -12.13 1.71 1.76
C LEU A 362 -13.18 1.88 0.65
N GLU A 363 -13.25 3.03 0.00
CA GLU A 363 -14.13 3.25 -1.15
C GLU A 363 -13.79 2.32 -2.32
N ASN A 364 -12.49 2.16 -2.62
CA ASN A 364 -12.03 1.29 -3.70
C ASN A 364 -12.36 -0.19 -3.43
N TYR A 365 -12.46 -0.61 -2.17
CA TYR A 365 -12.93 -1.96 -1.84
C TYR A 365 -14.34 -2.22 -2.35
N VAL A 366 -15.25 -1.28 -2.10
CA VAL A 366 -16.63 -1.37 -2.58
C VAL A 366 -16.68 -1.31 -4.10
N GLU A 367 -15.87 -0.43 -4.72
CA GLU A 367 -15.76 -0.34 -6.17
C GLU A 367 -15.35 -1.67 -6.79
N MET A 368 -14.23 -2.25 -6.35
CA MET A 368 -13.66 -3.46 -6.95
C MET A 368 -14.53 -4.70 -6.81
N ARG A 369 -15.22 -4.87 -5.69
CA ARG A 369 -16.05 -6.06 -5.46
C ARG A 369 -17.45 -5.97 -6.06
N ASP A 370 -18.01 -4.74 -6.16
CA ASP A 370 -19.42 -4.50 -6.47
C ASP A 370 -19.62 -3.59 -7.71
N THR A 371 -19.08 -2.36 -7.69
CA THR A 371 -19.43 -1.26 -8.59
C THR A 371 -18.93 -1.46 -10.02
N VAL A 372 -17.78 -2.13 -10.20
CA VAL A 372 -17.18 -2.38 -11.53
C VAL A 372 -18.08 -3.19 -12.48
N ARG A 373 -19.18 -3.76 -11.99
CA ARG A 373 -20.18 -4.51 -12.77
C ARG A 373 -21.34 -3.62 -13.24
N ASP A 374 -21.45 -2.38 -12.77
CA ASP A 374 -22.53 -1.46 -13.13
C ASP A 374 -22.25 -0.77 -14.48
N PRO A 375 -23.16 -0.86 -15.48
CA PRO A 375 -23.03 -0.14 -16.75
C PRO A 375 -22.85 1.39 -16.58
N ARG A 376 -23.45 1.99 -15.55
CA ARG A 376 -23.28 3.40 -15.23
C ARG A 376 -21.85 3.74 -14.79
N PHE A 377 -21.16 2.81 -14.13
CA PHE A 377 -19.76 2.98 -13.79
C PHE A 377 -18.90 3.11 -15.06
N HIS A 378 -19.14 2.26 -16.07
CA HIS A 378 -18.43 2.33 -17.35
C HIS A 378 -18.69 3.66 -18.08
N LEU A 379 -19.93 4.15 -18.07
CA LEU A 379 -20.27 5.44 -18.68
C LEU A 379 -19.53 6.60 -17.99
N LYS A 380 -19.54 6.63 -16.65
CA LYS A 380 -18.81 7.64 -15.87
C LYS A 380 -17.31 7.59 -16.11
N LYS A 381 -16.74 6.39 -16.21
CA LYS A 381 -15.33 6.19 -16.50
C LYS A 381 -14.99 6.70 -17.92
N ALA A 382 -15.80 6.38 -18.91
CA ALA A 382 -15.62 6.87 -20.29
C ALA A 382 -15.71 8.40 -20.34
N LEU A 383 -16.68 9.01 -19.64
CA LEU A 383 -16.80 10.46 -19.54
C LEU A 383 -15.61 11.09 -18.81
N ALA A 384 -15.11 10.48 -17.75
CA ALA A 384 -13.94 10.97 -17.02
C ALA A 384 -12.71 11.02 -17.93
N PHE A 385 -12.47 9.99 -18.73
CA PHE A 385 -11.40 9.97 -19.72
C PHE A 385 -11.59 11.01 -20.83
N GLU A 386 -12.82 11.23 -21.30
CA GLU A 386 -13.07 12.28 -22.29
C GLU A 386 -12.85 13.69 -21.71
N LEU A 387 -13.21 13.91 -20.44
CA LEU A 387 -12.97 15.18 -19.74
C LEU A 387 -11.49 15.44 -19.47
N GLU A 388 -10.71 14.42 -19.17
CA GLU A 388 -9.25 14.51 -19.04
C GLU A 388 -8.63 15.03 -20.34
N ARG A 389 -9.04 14.45 -21.49
CA ARG A 389 -8.56 14.84 -22.79
C ARG A 389 -8.97 16.28 -23.18
N ARG A 390 -10.19 16.72 -22.81
CA ARG A 390 -10.75 18.03 -23.17
C ARG A 390 -10.34 19.16 -22.23
N CYS A 391 -10.09 18.82 -20.96
CA CYS A 391 -9.77 19.78 -19.91
C CYS A 391 -8.41 19.46 -19.26
N PRO A 392 -7.32 19.42 -20.06
CA PRO A 392 -6.01 19.04 -19.55
C PRO A 392 -5.58 19.97 -18.41
N GLY A 393 -4.94 19.41 -17.39
CA GLY A 393 -4.51 20.14 -16.20
C GLY A 393 -5.63 20.61 -15.26
N ARG A 394 -6.90 20.32 -15.57
CA ARG A 394 -8.03 20.57 -14.65
C ARG A 394 -8.74 19.31 -14.25
N PHE A 395 -9.04 18.43 -15.20
CA PHE A 395 -9.67 17.16 -14.94
C PHE A 395 -8.65 16.03 -15.15
N VAL A 396 -8.19 15.47 -14.07
CA VAL A 396 -7.40 14.22 -14.04
C VAL A 396 -8.20 13.24 -13.19
N PRO A 397 -8.57 12.05 -13.68
CA PRO A 397 -9.36 11.10 -12.92
C PRO A 397 -8.74 10.80 -11.54
N ARG A 398 -9.58 10.66 -10.50
CA ARG A 398 -9.10 10.44 -9.13
C ARG A 398 -8.10 9.27 -9.04
N TYR A 399 -8.38 8.17 -9.73
CA TYR A 399 -7.47 7.02 -9.75
C TYR A 399 -6.10 7.40 -10.33
N SER A 400 -6.08 8.12 -11.47
CA SER A 400 -4.83 8.59 -12.10
C SER A 400 -4.05 9.53 -11.17
N MET A 401 -4.73 10.48 -10.49
CA MET A 401 -4.09 11.36 -9.50
C MET A 401 -3.38 10.57 -8.38
N VAL A 402 -4.01 9.48 -7.90
CA VAL A 402 -3.44 8.65 -6.83
C VAL A 402 -2.28 7.81 -7.33
N MET A 403 -2.40 7.19 -8.51
CA MET A 403 -1.47 6.16 -8.97
C MET A 403 -0.28 6.72 -9.75
N PHE A 404 -0.50 7.76 -10.57
CA PHE A 404 0.49 8.22 -11.56
C PHE A 404 1.05 9.61 -11.27
N HIS A 405 0.38 10.41 -10.43
CA HIS A 405 0.76 11.79 -10.14
C HIS A 405 1.26 11.94 -8.70
N ALA A 406 2.54 11.59 -8.48
CA ALA A 406 3.16 11.70 -7.15
C ALA A 406 3.26 13.14 -6.63
N GLU A 407 3.12 14.14 -7.51
CA GLU A 407 3.11 15.57 -7.18
C GLU A 407 1.76 16.06 -6.63
N ILE A 408 0.66 15.29 -6.83
CA ILE A 408 -0.68 15.65 -6.31
C ILE A 408 -0.87 14.96 -4.96
N PRO A 409 -0.97 15.70 -3.83
CA PRO A 409 -1.22 15.10 -2.51
C PRO A 409 -2.49 14.24 -2.49
N TYR A 410 -2.51 13.18 -1.68
CA TYR A 410 -3.71 12.32 -1.56
C TYR A 410 -4.93 13.11 -1.07
N ALA A 411 -4.76 14.07 -0.17
CA ALA A 411 -5.84 14.93 0.31
C ALA A 411 -6.43 15.78 -0.83
N GLU A 412 -5.60 16.30 -1.74
CA GLU A 412 -6.06 17.00 -2.94
C GLU A 412 -6.76 16.04 -3.91
N ALA A 413 -6.22 14.84 -4.12
CA ALA A 413 -6.84 13.83 -4.98
C ALA A 413 -8.23 13.43 -4.47
N LEU A 414 -8.41 13.27 -3.15
CA LEU A 414 -9.71 13.00 -2.53
C LEU A 414 -10.68 14.17 -2.74
N ALA A 415 -10.28 15.38 -2.37
CA ALA A 415 -11.15 16.57 -2.46
C ALA A 415 -11.60 16.84 -3.92
N ARG A 416 -10.69 16.74 -4.88
CA ARG A 416 -11.02 16.88 -6.31
C ARG A 416 -11.88 15.73 -6.80
N GLY A 417 -11.59 14.50 -6.37
CA GLY A 417 -12.35 13.30 -6.71
C GLY A 417 -13.81 13.39 -6.28
N GLU A 418 -14.11 13.99 -5.13
CA GLU A 418 -15.49 14.25 -4.68
C GLU A 418 -16.21 15.23 -5.61
N VAL A 419 -15.55 16.29 -6.07
CA VAL A 419 -16.12 17.24 -7.04
C VAL A 419 -16.36 16.55 -8.37
N GLN A 420 -15.40 15.77 -8.85
CA GLN A 420 -15.50 14.99 -10.08
C GLN A 420 -16.63 13.97 -10.02
N ALA A 421 -16.80 13.26 -8.91
CA ALA A 421 -17.89 12.30 -8.75
C ALA A 421 -19.26 12.94 -8.88
N ARG A 422 -19.47 14.13 -8.25
CA ARG A 422 -20.70 14.89 -8.40
C ARG A 422 -20.94 15.38 -9.82
N LEU A 423 -19.90 15.86 -10.50
CA LEU A 423 -19.98 16.28 -11.92
C LEU A 423 -20.37 15.11 -12.83
N LEU A 424 -19.71 13.96 -12.68
CA LEU A 424 -20.00 12.77 -13.48
C LEU A 424 -21.42 12.26 -13.21
N GLU A 425 -21.89 12.27 -11.97
CA GLU A 425 -23.28 11.90 -11.63
C GLU A 425 -24.28 12.82 -12.31
N GLU A 426 -24.11 14.14 -12.18
CA GLU A 426 -24.97 15.14 -12.80
C GLU A 426 -25.03 15.02 -14.32
N LEU A 427 -23.86 14.85 -14.97
CA LEU A 427 -23.76 14.80 -16.44
C LEU A 427 -24.24 13.48 -17.04
N THR A 428 -24.29 12.40 -16.27
CA THR A 428 -24.72 11.06 -16.76
C THR A 428 -26.12 10.68 -16.26
N ALA A 429 -26.83 11.55 -15.52
CA ALA A 429 -28.11 11.22 -14.88
C ALA A 429 -29.15 10.67 -15.87
N ASP A 430 -29.27 11.32 -17.04
CA ASP A 430 -30.24 10.98 -18.09
C ASP A 430 -29.58 10.37 -19.35
N ALA A 431 -28.24 10.11 -19.32
CA ALA A 431 -27.50 9.60 -20.46
C ALA A 431 -27.43 8.07 -20.45
N GLY A 432 -27.73 7.43 -21.58
CA GLY A 432 -27.54 6.00 -21.81
C GLY A 432 -26.15 5.66 -22.37
N SER A 433 -25.48 6.65 -22.97
CA SER A 433 -24.16 6.50 -23.58
C SER A 433 -23.39 7.83 -23.54
N LEU A 434 -22.10 7.79 -23.84
CA LEU A 434 -21.26 9.00 -23.92
C LEU A 434 -21.76 9.98 -25.01
N ALA A 435 -22.40 9.50 -26.06
CA ALA A 435 -22.95 10.33 -27.13
C ALA A 435 -24.14 11.20 -26.68
N ASP A 436 -24.82 10.80 -25.59
CA ASP A 436 -25.96 11.52 -25.02
C ASP A 436 -25.52 12.66 -24.07
N VAL A 437 -24.24 12.74 -23.71
CA VAL A 437 -23.71 13.74 -22.79
C VAL A 437 -23.40 15.05 -23.50
N ASP A 438 -23.90 16.18 -22.98
CA ASP A 438 -23.52 17.51 -23.44
C ASP A 438 -22.07 17.84 -22.97
N LEU A 439 -21.11 17.53 -23.83
CA LEU A 439 -19.67 17.76 -23.54
C LEU A 439 -19.34 19.26 -23.42
N GLY A 440 -20.09 20.15 -24.10
CA GLY A 440 -19.89 21.60 -23.97
C GLY A 440 -20.32 22.12 -22.59
N LEU A 441 -21.42 21.59 -22.03
CA LEU A 441 -21.83 21.83 -20.65
C LEU A 441 -20.78 21.25 -19.68
N ALA A 442 -20.31 20.03 -19.94
CA ALA A 442 -19.33 19.35 -19.11
C ALA A 442 -18.02 20.15 -18.98
N GLU A 443 -17.46 20.67 -20.09
CA GLU A 443 -16.26 21.53 -20.08
C GLU A 443 -16.48 22.84 -19.26
N ARG A 444 -17.63 23.47 -19.40
CA ARG A 444 -17.97 24.68 -18.60
C ARG A 444 -18.00 24.34 -17.10
N LEU A 445 -18.71 23.28 -16.70
CA LEU A 445 -18.83 22.88 -15.30
C LEU A 445 -17.48 22.48 -14.71
N VAL A 446 -16.62 21.79 -15.48
CA VAL A 446 -15.24 21.49 -15.07
C VAL A 446 -14.46 22.78 -14.83
N SER A 447 -14.56 23.76 -15.77
CA SER A 447 -13.85 25.02 -15.63
C SER A 447 -14.30 25.86 -14.44
N GLU A 448 -15.59 25.79 -14.09
CA GLU A 448 -16.19 26.50 -12.96
C GLU A 448 -15.88 25.87 -11.61
N ARG A 449 -15.85 24.51 -11.53
CA ARG A 449 -15.80 23.79 -10.26
C ARG A 449 -14.43 23.21 -9.91
N LEU A 450 -13.51 23.09 -10.90
CA LEU A 450 -12.18 22.56 -10.70
C LEU A 450 -11.12 23.61 -11.08
N ALA A 451 -10.34 24.05 -10.12
CA ALA A 451 -9.19 24.92 -10.38
C ALA A 451 -8.12 24.16 -11.20
N PRO A 452 -7.27 24.86 -12.00
CA PRO A 452 -6.11 24.24 -12.62
C PRO A 452 -5.24 23.54 -11.57
N LEU A 453 -4.70 22.37 -11.92
CA LEU A 453 -3.68 21.71 -11.10
C LEU A 453 -2.37 22.51 -11.23
N PRO A 454 -1.70 22.82 -10.10
CA PRO A 454 -0.45 23.60 -10.13
C PRO A 454 0.71 22.84 -10.77
N TYR A 455 0.54 21.54 -11.02
CA TYR A 455 1.57 20.62 -11.52
C TYR A 455 1.22 20.06 -12.90
N ALA A 456 0.23 20.62 -13.60
CA ALA A 456 -0.10 20.15 -14.94
C ALA A 456 1.12 20.26 -15.85
N PRO A 457 1.49 19.20 -16.59
CA PRO A 457 2.47 19.33 -17.65
C PRO A 457 1.97 20.36 -18.65
N ALA A 458 2.90 21.22 -19.07
CA ALA A 458 2.64 22.29 -20.04
C ALA A 458 2.30 21.70 -21.42
#